data_2bf0291b248a58144eba0ec16e660df0
#
_entry.id   2bf0291b248a58144eba0ec16e660df0
#
_cell.length_a   1.000
_cell.length_b   1.000
_cell.length_c   1.000
_cell.angle_alpha   90.00
_cell.angle_beta   90.00
_cell.angle_gamma   90.00
#
_symmetry.space_group_name_H-M   'P 1'
#
loop_
_entity.id
_entity.type
_entity.pdbx_description
1 polymer ?
#
loop_
_entity_poly.entity_id
_entity_poly.type
_entity_poly.pdbx_seq_one_letter_code
_entity_poly.pdbx_strand_id
1 'polypeptide(L)'
;MRYLVLFLLASISIQAQADSQATVWGDSYKQGNFESDFEENTKTWQEIEAQLPPAPKAGNLIEVKLDASTRNTLLIDAASLSAGDDGVVRYTAIIRSPSGAETVSFEGLRCVTGERKLYAFGRAGGKDATAWSRNRNAKWEPIQARLAGGYHRELFFHYLCTVNTRHDVPTLLRLLKSGGIYAQ
;
A
#
# COMPACT_ATOMS: atom_id res chain seq x y z
N MET A 1 -58.42 -3.95 75.56
CA MET A 1 -58.45 -2.96 74.47
C MET A 1 -57.05 -2.82 73.93
N ARG A 2 -56.79 -3.38 72.79
CA ARG A 2 -55.47 -3.36 72.13
C ARG A 2 -55.61 -2.53 70.80
N TYR A 3 -55.04 -1.39 70.76
CA TYR A 3 -54.99 -0.55 69.52
C TYR A 3 -53.82 -1.02 68.64
N LEU A 4 -54.15 -1.51 67.48
CA LEU A 4 -53.22 -1.89 66.40
C LEU A 4 -52.99 -0.65 65.58
N VAL A 5 -51.79 -0.06 65.64
CA VAL A 5 -51.39 1.06 64.82
C VAL A 5 -50.68 0.51 63.54
N LEU A 6 -51.36 0.62 62.40
CA LEU A 6 -50.83 0.29 61.08
C LEU A 6 -49.97 1.46 60.58
N PHE A 7 -48.67 1.29 60.49
CA PHE A 7 -47.77 2.19 59.79
C PHE A 7 -47.78 1.84 58.29
N LEU A 8 -48.36 2.71 57.49
CA LEU A 8 -48.25 2.72 56.04
C LEU A 8 -46.90 3.36 55.65
N LEU A 9 -45.95 2.51 55.21
CA LEU A 9 -44.72 2.96 54.61
C LEU A 9 -44.99 3.29 53.15
N ALA A 10 -45.06 4.58 52.83
CA ALA A 10 -45.09 5.08 51.46
C ALA A 10 -43.68 5.03 50.87
N SER A 11 -43.47 4.08 49.95
CA SER A 11 -42.24 3.96 49.18
C SER A 11 -42.25 5.06 48.09
N ILE A 12 -41.43 6.09 48.26
CA ILE A 12 -41.18 7.12 47.23
C ILE A 12 -40.13 6.49 46.28
N SER A 13 -40.57 6.07 45.11
CA SER A 13 -39.70 5.67 44.00
C SER A 13 -39.15 6.94 43.31
N ILE A 14 -37.90 7.26 43.59
CA ILE A 14 -37.19 8.30 42.85
C ILE A 14 -36.79 7.67 41.52
N GLN A 15 -37.51 7.97 40.46
CA GLN A 15 -37.09 7.72 39.10
C GLN A 15 -36.00 8.73 38.75
N ALA A 16 -34.75 8.32 38.72
CA ALA A 16 -33.67 9.08 38.11
C ALA A 16 -33.90 9.10 36.61
N GLN A 17 -34.39 10.20 36.08
CA GLN A 17 -34.32 10.51 34.66
C GLN A 17 -32.86 10.81 34.34
N ALA A 18 -32.23 9.85 33.66
CA ALA A 18 -30.96 10.11 33.02
C ALA A 18 -31.24 11.07 31.84
N ASP A 19 -31.00 12.35 32.06
CA ASP A 19 -30.92 13.34 31.00
C ASP A 19 -29.71 12.94 30.14
N SER A 20 -29.99 12.30 29.01
CA SER A 20 -28.97 12.10 27.99
C SER A 20 -28.71 13.46 27.36
N GLN A 21 -27.79 14.23 27.93
CA GLN A 21 -27.22 15.38 27.26
C GLN A 21 -26.53 14.83 26.00
N ALA A 22 -27.25 14.90 24.88
CA ALA A 22 -26.65 14.78 23.57
C ALA A 22 -25.51 15.79 23.50
N THR A 23 -24.28 15.27 23.45
CA THR A 23 -23.11 16.12 23.34
C THR A 23 -23.26 16.94 22.07
N VAL A 24 -22.92 18.22 22.14
CA VAL A 24 -23.01 19.22 21.05
C VAL A 24 -22.38 18.74 19.73
N TRP A 25 -21.61 17.67 19.76
CA TRP A 25 -20.97 17.01 18.62
C TRP A 25 -21.84 15.91 17.96
N GLY A 26 -22.88 15.41 18.66
CA GLY A 26 -23.68 14.26 18.15
C GLY A 26 -24.70 14.65 17.08
N ASP A 27 -25.28 15.85 17.17
CA ASP A 27 -26.36 16.26 16.26
C ASP A 27 -25.86 16.92 14.98
N SER A 28 -24.69 17.55 15.01
CA SER A 28 -24.07 18.11 13.81
C SER A 28 -23.58 17.02 12.84
N TYR A 29 -23.32 15.81 13.33
CA TYR A 29 -22.86 14.71 12.49
C TYR A 29 -23.97 14.05 11.68
N LYS A 30 -25.21 14.19 12.14
CA LYS A 30 -26.39 13.58 11.48
C LYS A 30 -27.08 14.49 10.46
N GLN A 31 -26.74 15.76 10.37
CA GLN A 31 -27.37 16.74 9.49
C GLN A 31 -26.47 17.28 8.37
N GLY A 32 -25.20 16.91 8.33
CA GLY A 32 -24.35 17.21 7.19
C GLY A 32 -24.56 16.22 6.07
N ASN A 33 -24.98 16.66 4.91
CA ASN A 33 -24.95 15.93 3.63
C ASN A 33 -23.53 15.50 3.23
N PHE A 34 -22.69 15.16 4.21
CA PHE A 34 -21.30 14.80 3.98
C PHE A 34 -21.13 13.39 3.40
N GLU A 35 -22.17 12.55 3.55
CA GLU A 35 -22.12 11.18 3.03
C GLU A 35 -22.50 11.08 1.54
N SER A 36 -23.32 12.01 1.04
CA SER A 36 -23.80 11.92 -0.36
C SER A 36 -22.77 12.40 -1.40
N ASP A 37 -21.92 13.37 -1.03
CA ASP A 37 -20.93 13.92 -1.97
C ASP A 37 -19.69 13.04 -2.11
N PHE A 38 -19.45 12.13 -1.15
CA PHE A 38 -18.27 11.26 -1.18
C PHE A 38 -18.50 9.98 -1.99
N GLU A 39 -19.75 9.50 -2.08
CA GLU A 39 -20.07 8.28 -2.82
C GLU A 39 -20.28 8.53 -4.32
N GLU A 40 -20.69 9.73 -4.72
CA GLU A 40 -21.05 10.01 -6.12
C GLU A 40 -19.85 10.22 -7.06
N ASN A 41 -18.63 10.34 -6.54
CA ASN A 41 -17.43 10.60 -7.34
C ASN A 41 -16.34 9.51 -7.25
N THR A 42 -16.61 8.38 -6.66
CA THR A 42 -15.70 7.24 -6.73
C THR A 42 -15.81 6.59 -8.10
N LYS A 43 -15.19 7.20 -9.12
CA LYS A 43 -14.88 6.47 -10.35
C LYS A 43 -14.19 5.19 -9.93
N THR A 44 -14.85 4.05 -10.19
CA THR A 44 -14.26 2.74 -9.94
C THR A 44 -12.88 2.73 -10.56
N TRP A 45 -11.83 2.62 -9.73
CA TRP A 45 -10.46 2.61 -10.21
C TRP A 45 -10.28 1.47 -11.21
N GLN A 46 -9.68 1.76 -12.34
CA GLN A 46 -9.37 0.78 -13.37
C GLN A 46 -7.87 0.75 -13.61
N GLU A 47 -7.32 -0.45 -13.54
CA GLU A 47 -5.92 -0.68 -13.85
C GLU A 47 -5.68 -0.59 -15.35
N ILE A 48 -4.64 0.14 -15.74
CA ILE A 48 -4.14 0.11 -17.12
C ILE A 48 -3.44 -1.23 -17.33
N GLU A 49 -3.76 -1.92 -18.43
CA GLU A 49 -3.16 -3.20 -18.75
C GLU A 49 -1.63 -3.13 -18.77
N ALA A 50 -0.99 -3.96 -17.94
CA ALA A 50 0.45 -4.00 -17.82
C ALA A 50 1.10 -4.68 -19.05
N GLN A 51 1.88 -3.92 -19.80
CA GLN A 51 2.68 -4.44 -20.90
C GLN A 51 4.00 -4.99 -20.35
N LEU A 52 4.33 -6.23 -20.72
CA LEU A 52 5.59 -6.84 -20.30
C LEU A 52 6.78 -6.13 -20.97
N PRO A 53 7.76 -5.67 -20.19
CA PRO A 53 8.93 -5.00 -20.73
C PRO A 53 9.87 -5.99 -21.44
N PRO A 54 10.84 -5.50 -22.20
CA PRO A 54 11.96 -6.32 -22.67
C PRO A 54 12.72 -6.94 -21.49
N ALA A 55 13.48 -8.01 -21.74
CA ALA A 55 14.36 -8.59 -20.75
C ALA A 55 15.35 -7.54 -20.17
N PRO A 56 15.61 -7.53 -18.86
CA PRO A 56 16.51 -6.56 -18.24
C PRO A 56 17.94 -6.72 -18.78
N LYS A 57 18.62 -5.58 -18.98
CA LYS A 57 20.00 -5.53 -19.44
C LYS A 57 20.92 -5.01 -18.34
N ALA A 58 22.09 -5.59 -18.18
CA ALA A 58 23.05 -5.23 -17.14
C ALA A 58 23.34 -3.72 -17.04
N GLY A 59 23.43 -3.03 -18.19
CA GLY A 59 23.70 -1.59 -18.22
C GLY A 59 22.55 -0.69 -17.73
N ASN A 60 21.36 -1.24 -17.54
CA ASN A 60 20.20 -0.49 -17.07
C ASN A 60 19.88 -0.75 -15.59
N LEU A 61 20.65 -1.63 -14.93
CA LEU A 61 20.35 -2.03 -13.55
C LEU A 61 20.84 -0.98 -12.55
N ILE A 62 19.96 -0.58 -11.68
CA ILE A 62 20.24 0.30 -10.55
C ILE A 62 20.13 -0.53 -9.29
N GLU A 63 21.21 -0.59 -8.49
CA GLU A 63 21.20 -1.22 -7.18
C GLU A 63 20.46 -0.34 -6.18
N VAL A 64 19.50 -0.92 -5.48
CA VAL A 64 18.69 -0.27 -4.46
C VAL A 64 19.21 -0.68 -3.09
N LYS A 65 19.52 0.28 -2.24
CA LYS A 65 19.94 0.01 -0.87
C LYS A 65 18.73 -0.48 -0.08
N LEU A 66 18.83 -1.69 0.44
CA LEU A 66 17.85 -2.28 1.34
C LEU A 66 18.31 -2.16 2.79
N ASP A 67 17.37 -2.36 3.71
CA ASP A 67 17.69 -2.48 5.14
C ASP A 67 18.73 -3.57 5.37
N ALA A 68 19.61 -3.32 6.36
CA ALA A 68 20.70 -4.23 6.71
C ALA A 68 20.24 -5.61 7.22
N SER A 69 18.96 -5.80 7.45
CA SER A 69 18.37 -7.09 7.83
C SER A 69 18.34 -8.11 6.68
N THR A 70 18.45 -7.66 5.42
CA THR A 70 18.52 -8.56 4.26
C THR A 70 19.95 -8.69 3.74
N ARG A 71 20.29 -9.92 3.31
CA ARG A 71 21.56 -10.21 2.61
C ARG A 71 21.41 -10.21 1.10
N ASN A 72 20.20 -10.07 0.61
CA ASN A 72 19.92 -10.05 -0.83
C ASN A 72 20.21 -8.66 -1.41
N THR A 73 20.68 -8.63 -2.66
CA THR A 73 20.80 -7.41 -3.44
C THR A 73 19.54 -7.22 -4.28
N LEU A 74 18.96 -6.03 -4.24
CA LEU A 74 17.87 -5.63 -5.11
C LEU A 74 18.40 -4.77 -6.24
N LEU A 75 18.08 -5.13 -7.47
CA LEU A 75 18.36 -4.35 -8.67
C LEU A 75 17.04 -4.01 -9.36
N ILE A 76 16.89 -2.77 -9.80
CA ILE A 76 15.74 -2.30 -10.59
C ILE A 76 16.23 -1.98 -12.02
N ASP A 77 15.53 -2.53 -13.02
CA ASP A 77 15.81 -2.18 -14.41
C ASP A 77 15.19 -0.82 -14.75
N ALA A 78 16.04 0.19 -14.91
CA ALA A 78 15.65 1.56 -15.23
C ALA A 78 14.82 1.67 -16.53
N ALA A 79 15.05 0.77 -17.49
CA ALA A 79 14.36 0.79 -18.77
C ALA A 79 12.92 0.28 -18.69
N SER A 80 12.58 -0.49 -17.66
CA SER A 80 11.24 -1.03 -17.41
C SER A 80 10.37 -0.12 -16.55
N LEU A 81 10.95 0.93 -15.96
CA LEU A 81 10.27 1.80 -15.01
C LEU A 81 9.21 2.64 -15.71
N SER A 82 8.00 2.59 -15.20
CA SER A 82 6.89 3.40 -15.72
C SER A 82 5.97 3.88 -14.59
N ALA A 83 5.31 5.01 -14.81
CA ALA A 83 4.33 5.59 -13.90
C ALA A 83 3.04 5.84 -14.69
N GLY A 84 2.05 4.96 -14.50
CA GLY A 84 0.78 5.00 -15.23
C GLY A 84 -0.19 6.03 -14.67
N ASP A 85 -1.14 6.52 -15.50
CA ASP A 85 -2.20 7.43 -15.04
C ASP A 85 -3.20 6.78 -14.09
N ASP A 86 -3.15 5.44 -13.97
CA ASP A 86 -3.83 4.66 -12.96
C ASP A 86 -3.20 4.74 -11.55
N GLY A 87 -2.14 5.52 -11.38
CA GLY A 87 -1.43 5.67 -10.12
C GLY A 87 -0.52 4.48 -9.76
N VAL A 88 -0.23 3.62 -10.75
CA VAL A 88 0.64 2.46 -10.55
C VAL A 88 2.04 2.74 -11.09
N VAL A 89 3.04 2.50 -10.28
CA VAL A 89 4.45 2.46 -10.68
C VAL A 89 4.80 1.01 -11.01
N ARG A 90 5.22 0.74 -12.25
CA ARG A 90 5.60 -0.60 -12.72
C ARG A 90 7.09 -0.66 -12.96
N TYR A 91 7.72 -1.79 -12.61
CA TYR A 91 9.17 -1.97 -12.70
C TYR A 91 9.54 -3.45 -12.78
N THR A 92 10.71 -3.73 -13.32
CA THR A 92 11.36 -5.04 -13.21
C THR A 92 12.31 -5.04 -12.03
N ALA A 93 12.11 -5.97 -11.10
CA ALA A 93 12.99 -6.24 -9.98
C ALA A 93 13.82 -7.50 -10.23
N ILE A 94 15.09 -7.45 -9.82
CA ILE A 94 15.98 -8.60 -9.78
C ILE A 94 16.50 -8.72 -8.36
N ILE A 95 16.16 -9.84 -7.71
CA ILE A 95 16.66 -10.18 -6.38
C ILE A 95 17.80 -11.17 -6.56
N ARG A 96 18.99 -10.80 -6.12
CA ARG A 96 20.17 -11.65 -6.12
C ARG A 96 20.49 -12.08 -4.70
N SER A 97 20.51 -13.39 -4.47
CA SER A 97 20.94 -13.96 -3.20
C SER A 97 22.46 -13.91 -3.05
N PRO A 98 22.99 -14.08 -1.82
CA PRO A 98 24.43 -14.19 -1.59
C PRO A 98 25.11 -15.38 -2.32
N SER A 99 24.33 -16.42 -2.65
CA SER A 99 24.80 -17.56 -3.45
C SER A 99 24.81 -17.29 -4.96
N GLY A 100 24.37 -16.11 -5.40
CA GLY A 100 24.29 -15.73 -6.81
C GLY A 100 23.01 -16.18 -7.53
N ALA A 101 22.06 -16.81 -6.85
CA ALA A 101 20.77 -17.13 -7.44
C ALA A 101 19.95 -15.84 -7.66
N GLU A 102 19.34 -15.72 -8.83
CA GLU A 102 18.55 -14.55 -9.20
C GLU A 102 17.08 -14.90 -9.43
N THR A 103 16.22 -14.05 -8.92
CA THR A 103 14.79 -14.03 -9.22
C THR A 103 14.47 -12.72 -9.93
N VAL A 104 13.87 -12.84 -11.13
CA VAL A 104 13.43 -11.68 -11.92
C VAL A 104 11.92 -11.63 -11.90
N SER A 105 11.36 -10.48 -11.60
CA SER A 105 9.90 -10.25 -11.56
C SER A 105 9.53 -8.90 -12.20
N PHE A 106 8.36 -8.85 -12.84
CA PHE A 106 7.74 -7.61 -13.28
C PHE A 106 6.56 -7.32 -12.37
N GLU A 107 6.58 -6.16 -11.73
CA GLU A 107 5.75 -5.81 -10.59
C GLU A 107 5.15 -4.43 -10.71
N GLY A 108 4.10 -4.17 -9.92
CA GLY A 108 3.50 -2.85 -9.75
C GLY A 108 3.29 -2.49 -8.30
N LEU A 109 3.44 -1.21 -7.98
CA LEU A 109 3.06 -0.60 -6.71
C LEU A 109 1.95 0.42 -6.97
N ARG A 110 0.83 0.26 -6.30
CA ARG A 110 -0.26 1.23 -6.27
C ARG A 110 -0.06 2.15 -5.07
N CYS A 111 0.42 3.36 -5.34
CA CYS A 111 0.87 4.27 -4.28
C CYS A 111 -0.26 4.73 -3.35
N VAL A 112 -1.46 4.95 -3.88
CA VAL A 112 -2.61 5.46 -3.09
C VAL A 112 -3.08 4.45 -2.04
N THR A 113 -3.07 3.16 -2.36
CA THR A 113 -3.60 2.10 -1.48
C THR A 113 -2.52 1.32 -0.75
N GLY A 114 -1.25 1.51 -1.09
CA GLY A 114 -0.15 0.74 -0.49
C GLY A 114 -0.20 -0.75 -0.85
N GLU A 115 -0.55 -1.05 -2.11
CA GLU A 115 -0.66 -2.41 -2.61
C GLU A 115 0.42 -2.70 -3.64
N ARG A 116 0.78 -3.97 -3.76
CA ARG A 116 1.68 -4.50 -4.79
C ARG A 116 0.97 -5.53 -5.64
N LYS A 117 1.43 -5.70 -6.88
CA LYS A 117 0.98 -6.77 -7.77
C LYS A 117 2.16 -7.35 -8.53
N LEU A 118 2.22 -8.68 -8.57
CA LEU A 118 3.21 -9.41 -9.35
C LEU A 118 2.57 -9.84 -10.68
N TYR A 119 3.01 -9.24 -11.78
CA TYR A 119 2.45 -9.51 -13.11
C TYR A 119 3.07 -10.73 -13.78
N ALA A 120 4.40 -10.87 -13.68
CA ALA A 120 5.12 -11.92 -14.36
C ALA A 120 6.46 -12.25 -13.68
N PHE A 121 6.92 -13.46 -13.89
CA PHE A 121 8.28 -13.90 -13.57
C PHE A 121 9.12 -13.94 -14.84
N GLY A 122 10.37 -13.52 -14.74
CA GLY A 122 11.37 -13.58 -15.79
C GLY A 122 12.43 -14.63 -15.50
N ARG A 123 13.25 -14.91 -16.51
CA ARG A 123 14.47 -15.73 -16.36
C ARG A 123 15.69 -14.83 -16.45
N ALA A 124 16.52 -14.84 -15.43
CA ALA A 124 17.81 -14.15 -15.47
C ALA A 124 18.67 -14.72 -16.60
N GLY A 125 19.31 -13.85 -17.38
CA GLY A 125 20.16 -14.25 -18.50
C GLY A 125 19.46 -14.72 -19.76
N GLY A 126 18.12 -14.68 -19.80
CA GLY A 126 17.36 -14.94 -21.02
C GLY A 126 17.66 -13.90 -22.11
N LYS A 127 17.92 -14.34 -23.35
CA LYS A 127 18.28 -13.45 -24.46
C LYS A 127 17.06 -12.74 -25.08
N ASP A 128 15.86 -13.26 -24.87
CA ASP A 128 14.64 -12.83 -25.52
C ASP A 128 13.63 -12.21 -24.58
N ALA A 129 12.95 -11.18 -25.06
CA ALA A 129 11.82 -10.54 -24.38
C ALA A 129 10.66 -11.52 -24.06
N THR A 130 10.66 -12.69 -24.70
CA THR A 130 9.71 -13.78 -24.47
C THR A 130 9.98 -14.60 -23.21
N ALA A 131 11.02 -14.27 -22.46
CA ALA A 131 11.39 -14.97 -21.22
C ALA A 131 10.43 -14.72 -20.03
N TRP A 132 9.33 -14.03 -20.22
CA TRP A 132 8.33 -13.76 -19.18
C TRP A 132 7.29 -14.87 -19.09
N SER A 133 7.03 -15.31 -17.85
CA SER A 133 5.89 -16.16 -17.52
C SER A 133 4.87 -15.33 -16.74
N ARG A 134 3.70 -15.09 -17.35
CA ARG A 134 2.63 -14.34 -16.68
C ARG A 134 2.16 -15.05 -15.41
N ASN A 135 1.97 -14.29 -14.35
CA ASN A 135 1.38 -14.82 -13.12
C ASN A 135 -0.13 -14.98 -13.31
N ARG A 136 -0.61 -16.22 -13.35
CA ARG A 136 -2.05 -16.53 -13.52
C ARG A 136 -2.90 -16.08 -12.33
N ASN A 137 -2.28 -15.94 -11.16
CA ASN A 137 -2.93 -15.52 -9.92
C ASN A 137 -2.55 -14.09 -9.53
N ALA A 138 -2.23 -13.23 -10.52
CA ALA A 138 -1.87 -11.85 -10.26
C ALA A 138 -3.05 -11.08 -9.63
N LYS A 139 -2.86 -10.65 -8.39
CA LYS A 139 -3.83 -9.85 -7.62
C LYS A 139 -3.11 -8.75 -6.86
N TRP A 140 -3.84 -7.71 -6.53
CA TRP A 140 -3.35 -6.66 -5.64
C TRP A 140 -3.31 -7.19 -4.20
N GLU A 141 -2.20 -7.00 -3.53
CA GLU A 141 -1.95 -7.44 -2.16
C GLU A 141 -1.37 -6.29 -1.35
N PRO A 142 -1.87 -6.06 -0.12
CA PRO A 142 -1.33 -5.02 0.75
C PRO A 142 0.17 -5.24 1.02
N ILE A 143 0.94 -4.15 0.99
CA ILE A 143 2.34 -4.17 1.42
C ILE A 143 2.35 -4.25 2.93
N GLN A 144 2.66 -5.42 3.48
CA GLN A 144 2.61 -5.65 4.92
C GLN A 144 3.74 -4.88 5.62
N ALA A 145 3.36 -3.91 6.44
CA ALA A 145 4.31 -3.08 7.21
C ALA A 145 5.13 -3.88 8.25
N ARG A 146 4.73 -5.10 8.56
CA ARG A 146 5.30 -5.91 9.65
C ARG A 146 6.30 -6.99 9.23
N LEU A 147 6.42 -7.29 7.95
CA LEU A 147 7.42 -8.24 7.48
C LEU A 147 8.76 -7.51 7.35
N ALA A 148 9.61 -7.65 8.36
CA ALA A 148 11.01 -7.26 8.28
C ALA A 148 11.65 -7.90 7.04
N GLY A 149 12.32 -7.09 6.20
CA GLY A 149 13.05 -7.58 5.03
C GLY A 149 12.29 -7.64 3.71
N GLY A 150 11.05 -7.15 3.64
CA GLY A 150 10.32 -7.04 2.38
C GLY A 150 10.78 -5.82 1.57
N TYR A 151 11.51 -6.02 0.48
CA TYR A 151 11.98 -4.93 -0.39
C TYR A 151 10.86 -4.04 -0.94
N HIS A 152 9.63 -4.56 -1.04
CA HIS A 152 8.47 -3.78 -1.47
C HIS A 152 8.17 -2.63 -0.53
N ARG A 153 8.36 -2.85 0.77
CA ARG A 153 8.19 -1.79 1.78
C ARG A 153 9.22 -0.70 1.60
N GLU A 154 10.50 -1.07 1.39
CA GLU A 154 11.57 -0.11 1.14
C GLU A 154 11.30 0.69 -0.14
N LEU A 155 10.96 0.00 -1.24
CA LEU A 155 10.61 0.66 -2.49
C LEU A 155 9.42 1.61 -2.34
N PHE A 156 8.39 1.20 -1.60
CA PHE A 156 7.19 2.00 -1.40
C PHE A 156 7.49 3.29 -0.63
N PHE A 157 8.09 3.17 0.56
CA PHE A 157 8.25 4.33 1.45
C PHE A 157 9.42 5.23 1.07
N HIS A 158 10.48 4.68 0.48
CA HIS A 158 11.73 5.42 0.34
C HIS A 158 12.08 5.79 -1.09
N TYR A 159 11.45 5.15 -2.08
CA TYR A 159 11.87 5.32 -3.48
C TYR A 159 10.73 5.66 -4.44
N LEU A 160 9.64 4.88 -4.45
CA LEU A 160 8.66 4.90 -5.54
C LEU A 160 7.34 5.60 -5.20
N CYS A 161 6.90 5.53 -3.93
CA CYS A 161 5.59 6.03 -3.49
C CYS A 161 5.71 6.99 -2.30
N THR A 162 6.65 7.92 -2.34
CA THR A 162 6.82 8.86 -1.24
C THR A 162 5.56 9.70 -1.03
N VAL A 163 5.12 9.84 0.24
CA VAL A 163 3.91 10.60 0.62
C VAL A 163 2.63 10.08 -0.08
N ASN A 164 2.55 8.76 -0.33
CA ASN A 164 1.41 8.10 -1.00
C ASN A 164 1.10 8.65 -2.40
N THR A 165 2.05 9.33 -3.03
CA THR A 165 1.91 9.85 -4.38
C THR A 165 2.88 9.17 -5.33
N ARG A 166 2.48 8.99 -6.58
CA ARG A 166 3.40 8.59 -7.62
C ARG A 166 4.25 9.79 -8.05
N HIS A 167 5.46 9.51 -8.45
CA HIS A 167 6.32 10.47 -9.10
C HIS A 167 6.40 10.20 -10.61
N ASP A 168 6.87 11.17 -11.37
CA ASP A 168 7.25 10.97 -12.76
C ASP A 168 8.50 10.09 -12.86
N VAL A 169 8.70 9.46 -14.02
CA VAL A 169 9.82 8.52 -14.23
C VAL A 169 11.18 9.18 -13.98
N PRO A 170 11.47 10.41 -14.45
CA PRO A 170 12.73 11.10 -14.13
C PRO A 170 13.00 11.26 -12.64
N THR A 171 11.98 11.61 -11.86
CA THR A 171 12.09 11.72 -10.40
C THR A 171 12.34 10.35 -9.75
N LEU A 172 11.62 9.31 -10.17
CA LEU A 172 11.82 7.94 -9.68
C LEU A 172 13.26 7.45 -9.95
N LEU A 173 13.78 7.69 -11.15
CA LEU A 173 15.16 7.33 -11.51
C LEU A 173 16.18 8.07 -10.66
N ARG A 174 15.95 9.34 -10.36
CA ARG A 174 16.82 10.12 -9.47
C ARG A 174 16.81 9.54 -8.06
N LEU A 175 15.63 9.24 -7.50
CA LEU A 175 15.50 8.64 -6.16
C LEU A 175 16.19 7.28 -6.07
N LEU A 176 16.01 6.42 -7.07
CA LEU A 176 16.69 5.12 -7.11
C LEU A 176 18.22 5.26 -7.11
N LYS A 177 18.75 6.21 -7.89
CA LYS A 177 20.19 6.46 -8.00
C LYS A 177 20.80 7.15 -6.77
N SER A 178 20.02 8.01 -6.09
CA SER A 178 20.50 8.75 -4.91
C SER A 178 20.45 7.94 -3.62
N GLY A 179 19.80 6.78 -3.60
CA GLY A 179 19.60 5.99 -2.37
C GLY A 179 18.32 6.34 -1.63
N GLY A 180 17.35 6.93 -2.31
CA GLY A 180 16.04 7.26 -1.77
C GLY A 180 15.92 8.66 -1.17
N ILE A 181 14.78 8.93 -0.53
CA ILE A 181 14.47 10.25 0.05
C ILE A 181 15.34 10.63 1.26
N TYR A 182 15.98 9.67 1.90
CA TYR A 182 16.81 9.90 3.10
C TYR A 182 18.32 9.92 2.82
N ALA A 183 18.72 9.75 1.56
CA ALA A 183 20.14 9.83 1.17
C ALA A 183 20.53 11.30 0.91
N GLN A 184 20.49 12.14 1.96
CA GLN A 184 21.07 13.49 1.96
C GLN A 184 22.22 13.54 2.91
#